data_bd0bac83ad121b743234dc1de578b9b2
#
_entry.id   bd0bac83ad121b743234dc1de578b9b2
#
_cell.length_a   1.000
_cell.length_b   1.000
_cell.length_c   1.000
_cell.angle_alpha   90.00
_cell.angle_beta   90.00
_cell.angle_gamma   90.00
#
_symmetry.space_group_name_H-M   'P 1'
#
loop_
_entity.id
_entity.type
_entity.pdbx_description
1 polymer ?
#
loop_
_entity_poly.entity_id
_entity_poly.type
_entity_poly.pdbx_seq_one_letter_code
_entity_poly.pdbx_strand_id
1 'polypeptide(L)'
;MNLGDYVDVPTRFRLALDKWPDLRVVEEPAKIVTILDRTFISVTMTVYRDPTDPLPCVATCWEPFPGTTPYVRNSEMMNASTSVLGRCLGMMIPFSKMASFEEVQNRQNDTPAVNTNSQSKIRDTQVGIDGRRAAKVDSNEVWPVSKKQLQELSELGYGGAVPATWNEAKAIIDRMGKK
;
A
#
# COMPACT_ATOMS: atom_id res chain seq x y z
N MET A 1 -13.88 -4.03 -6.09
CA MET A 1 -13.04 -3.88 -7.28
C MET A 1 -12.10 -5.08 -7.33
N ASN A 2 -11.99 -5.78 -8.45
CA ASN A 2 -11.12 -6.96 -8.54
C ASN A 2 -9.67 -6.50 -8.81
N LEU A 3 -8.77 -6.68 -7.85
CA LEU A 3 -7.36 -6.30 -7.97
C LEU A 3 -6.57 -7.19 -8.97
N GLY A 4 -7.08 -8.38 -9.28
CA GLY A 4 -6.44 -9.32 -10.22
C GLY A 4 -6.29 -8.81 -11.66
N ASP A 5 -7.00 -7.72 -12.01
CA ASP A 5 -6.91 -7.10 -13.34
C ASP A 5 -5.75 -6.09 -13.48
N TYR A 6 -5.06 -5.78 -12.38
CA TYR A 6 -3.96 -4.82 -12.37
C TYR A 6 -2.61 -5.52 -12.40
N VAL A 7 -1.74 -5.06 -13.30
CA VAL A 7 -0.37 -5.57 -13.42
C VAL A 7 0.53 -4.79 -12.47
N ASP A 8 1.29 -5.49 -11.65
CA ASP A 8 2.26 -4.90 -10.73
C ASP A 8 3.46 -4.27 -11.46
N VAL A 9 4.15 -3.35 -10.79
CA VAL A 9 5.29 -2.62 -11.37
C VAL A 9 6.45 -3.54 -11.72
N PRO A 10 6.85 -4.53 -10.90
CA PRO A 10 7.89 -5.49 -11.25
C PRO A 10 7.59 -6.28 -12.52
N THR A 11 6.34 -6.70 -12.72
CA THR A 11 5.92 -7.40 -13.95
C THR A 11 5.96 -6.48 -15.16
N ARG A 12 5.49 -5.23 -15.03
CA ARG A 12 5.60 -4.21 -16.08
C ARG A 12 7.06 -3.96 -16.47
N PHE A 13 7.94 -3.85 -15.48
CA PHE A 13 9.36 -3.61 -15.70
C PHE A 13 10.02 -4.78 -16.43
N ARG A 14 9.71 -6.02 -16.05
CA ARG A 14 10.20 -7.20 -16.76
C ARG A 14 9.77 -7.21 -18.22
N LEU A 15 8.49 -6.99 -18.49
CA LEU A 15 7.96 -6.92 -19.86
C LEU A 15 8.61 -5.79 -20.68
N ALA A 16 8.96 -4.69 -20.04
CA ALA A 16 9.70 -3.60 -20.69
C ALA A 16 11.13 -4.01 -21.05
N LEU A 17 11.84 -4.69 -20.14
CA LEU A 17 13.20 -5.20 -20.40
C LEU A 17 13.22 -6.30 -21.47
N ASP A 18 12.20 -7.16 -21.51
CA ASP A 18 12.05 -8.18 -22.56
C ASP A 18 11.90 -7.52 -23.94
N LYS A 19 11.21 -6.38 -24.00
CA LYS A 19 11.01 -5.63 -25.25
C LYS A 19 12.17 -4.70 -25.59
N TRP A 20 12.81 -4.09 -24.60
CA TRP A 20 13.91 -3.15 -24.70
C TRP A 20 15.02 -3.52 -23.71
N PRO A 21 15.95 -4.43 -24.08
CA PRO A 21 16.99 -4.92 -23.17
C PRO A 21 17.93 -3.82 -22.65
N ASP A 22 18.10 -2.76 -23.44
CA ASP A 22 18.95 -1.60 -23.10
C ASP A 22 18.17 -0.46 -22.43
N LEU A 23 16.96 -0.73 -21.94
CA LEU A 23 16.14 0.26 -21.22
C LEU A 23 16.91 0.89 -20.07
N ARG A 24 16.76 2.21 -19.92
CA ARG A 24 17.34 2.99 -18.82
C ARG A 24 16.27 3.79 -18.11
N VAL A 25 16.40 3.82 -16.79
CA VAL A 25 15.51 4.60 -15.92
C VAL A 25 16.36 5.66 -15.22
N VAL A 26 15.93 6.90 -15.28
CA VAL A 26 16.54 8.03 -14.60
C VAL A 26 15.51 8.66 -13.68
N GLU A 27 15.74 8.61 -12.39
CA GLU A 27 14.94 9.29 -11.38
C GLU A 27 15.59 10.64 -11.05
N GLU A 28 14.80 11.73 -11.13
CA GLU A 28 15.24 13.04 -10.70
C GLU A 28 15.21 13.14 -9.16
N PRO A 29 16.02 14.03 -8.56
CA PRO A 29 15.93 14.31 -7.14
C PRO A 29 14.50 14.69 -6.75
N ALA A 30 13.99 14.04 -5.70
CA ALA A 30 12.66 14.32 -5.19
C ALA A 30 12.50 15.79 -4.75
N LYS A 31 11.32 16.34 -4.95
CA LYS A 31 10.99 17.73 -4.61
C LYS A 31 9.83 17.75 -3.61
N ILE A 32 9.91 18.66 -2.64
CA ILE A 32 8.77 18.98 -1.77
C ILE A 32 7.97 20.08 -2.45
N VAL A 33 6.70 19.85 -2.68
CA VAL A 33 5.79 20.79 -3.34
C VAL A 33 4.57 21.05 -2.44
N THR A 34 4.06 22.28 -2.43
CA THR A 34 2.85 22.65 -1.71
C THR A 34 1.77 23.03 -2.70
N ILE A 35 0.61 22.39 -2.58
CA ILE A 35 -0.56 22.61 -3.44
C ILE A 35 -1.77 22.79 -2.52
N LEU A 36 -2.44 23.95 -2.57
CA LEU A 36 -3.61 24.28 -1.73
C LEU A 36 -3.34 23.96 -0.25
N ASP A 37 -2.27 24.50 0.31
CA ASP A 37 -1.83 24.34 1.70
C ASP A 37 -1.52 22.88 2.14
N ARG A 38 -1.42 21.97 1.21
CA ARG A 38 -0.99 20.58 1.45
C ARG A 38 0.39 20.35 0.88
N THR A 39 1.23 19.71 1.67
CA THR A 39 2.59 19.34 1.25
C THR A 39 2.61 17.95 0.62
N PHE A 40 3.41 17.80 -0.42
CA PHE A 40 3.62 16.54 -1.11
C PHE A 40 5.11 16.35 -1.39
N ILE A 41 5.54 15.09 -1.44
CA ILE A 41 6.80 14.71 -2.07
C ILE A 41 6.50 14.36 -3.54
N SER A 42 7.24 14.96 -4.46
CA SER A 42 7.07 14.78 -5.90
C SER A 42 8.31 14.13 -6.49
N VAL A 43 8.12 13.09 -7.27
CA VAL A 43 9.17 12.35 -7.98
C VAL A 43 8.87 12.38 -9.47
N THR A 44 9.88 12.72 -10.26
CA THR A 44 9.84 12.66 -11.73
C THR A 44 10.80 11.58 -12.20
N MET A 45 10.37 10.82 -13.18
CA MET A 45 11.16 9.74 -13.76
C MET A 45 11.11 9.80 -15.27
N THR A 46 12.26 9.55 -15.89
CA THR A 46 12.41 9.42 -17.32
C THR A 46 12.85 8.00 -17.67
N VAL A 47 12.12 7.37 -18.58
CA VAL A 47 12.43 6.00 -19.03
C VAL A 47 12.76 6.02 -20.50
N TYR A 48 13.99 5.63 -20.84
CA TYR A 48 14.51 5.52 -22.21
C TYR A 48 14.42 4.07 -22.67
N ARG A 49 13.98 3.83 -23.90
CA ARG A 49 13.95 2.49 -24.50
C ARG A 49 15.38 1.95 -24.75
N ASP A 50 16.29 2.85 -25.08
CA ASP A 50 17.71 2.61 -25.27
C ASP A 50 18.50 3.91 -25.03
N PRO A 51 19.84 3.90 -24.99
CA PRO A 51 20.66 5.09 -24.72
C PRO A 51 20.52 6.22 -25.77
N THR A 52 19.97 5.93 -26.94
CA THR A 52 19.81 6.89 -28.04
C THR A 52 18.35 7.31 -28.24
N ASP A 53 17.45 6.93 -27.35
CA ASP A 53 16.02 7.21 -27.46
C ASP A 53 15.74 8.73 -27.47
N PRO A 54 15.29 9.31 -28.61
CA PRO A 54 15.06 10.75 -28.74
C PRO A 54 13.76 11.22 -28.08
N LEU A 55 12.87 10.28 -27.73
CA LEU A 55 11.55 10.55 -27.17
C LEU A 55 11.28 9.64 -25.98
N PRO A 56 12.02 9.82 -24.87
CA PRO A 56 11.81 9.01 -23.67
C PRO A 56 10.44 9.28 -23.04
N CYS A 57 9.95 8.31 -22.29
CA CYS A 57 8.76 8.48 -21.49
C CYS A 57 9.06 9.24 -20.21
N VAL A 58 8.30 10.28 -19.89
CA VAL A 58 8.44 11.05 -18.65
C VAL A 58 7.12 11.03 -17.90
N ALA A 59 7.19 10.77 -16.62
CA ALA A 59 6.05 10.88 -15.70
C ALA A 59 6.46 11.55 -14.39
N THR A 60 5.49 12.13 -13.71
CA THR A 60 5.63 12.68 -12.36
C THR A 60 4.48 12.14 -11.51
N CYS A 61 4.83 11.68 -10.33
CA CYS A 61 3.87 11.33 -9.28
C CYS A 61 4.18 12.10 -8.01
N TRP A 62 3.20 12.24 -7.15
CA TRP A 62 3.35 12.82 -5.83
C TRP A 62 2.59 12.01 -4.80
N GLU A 63 3.11 12.02 -3.58
CA GLU A 63 2.48 11.44 -2.40
C GLU A 63 2.33 12.52 -1.32
N PRO A 64 1.24 12.52 -0.53
CA PRO A 64 1.11 13.40 0.63
C PRO A 64 2.30 13.27 1.56
N PHE A 65 2.82 14.40 2.06
CA PHE A 65 3.92 14.42 3.01
C PHE A 65 3.59 15.32 4.21
N PRO A 66 3.58 14.79 5.45
CA PRO A 66 3.76 13.38 5.79
C PRO A 66 2.60 12.50 5.29
N GLY A 67 2.88 11.20 5.08
CA GLY A 67 1.90 10.23 4.64
C GLY A 67 0.69 10.15 5.57
N THR A 68 -0.49 9.98 4.98
CA THR A 68 -1.78 10.03 5.70
C THR A 68 -2.10 8.76 6.46
N THR A 69 -1.54 7.63 6.04
CA THR A 69 -1.79 6.32 6.68
C THR A 69 -0.52 5.76 7.34
N PRO A 70 -0.66 4.85 8.32
CA PRO A 70 0.49 4.15 8.91
C PRO A 70 1.33 3.36 7.90
N TYR A 71 0.73 2.94 6.77
CA TYR A 71 1.40 2.14 5.74
C TYR A 71 2.26 3.00 4.80
N VAL A 72 1.85 4.24 4.55
CA VAL A 72 2.55 5.17 3.65
C VAL A 72 3.52 6.07 4.42
N ARG A 73 3.27 6.32 5.72
CA ARG A 73 4.11 7.20 6.55
C ARG A 73 5.52 6.64 6.68
N ASN A 74 6.50 7.48 6.39
CA ASN A 74 7.95 7.18 6.34
C ASN A 74 8.37 6.32 5.11
N SER A 75 7.47 6.13 4.13
CA SER A 75 7.78 5.47 2.86
C SER A 75 7.23 6.24 1.65
N GLU A 76 6.89 7.51 1.84
CA GLU A 76 6.24 8.35 0.84
C GLU A 76 7.07 8.45 -0.45
N MET A 77 8.39 8.65 -0.31
CA MET A 77 9.29 8.72 -1.46
C MET A 77 9.34 7.39 -2.22
N MET A 78 9.43 6.27 -1.51
CA MET A 78 9.45 4.93 -2.13
C MET A 78 8.15 4.64 -2.88
N ASN A 79 7.01 5.04 -2.31
CA ASN A 79 5.71 4.90 -2.95
C ASN A 79 5.60 5.78 -4.20
N ALA A 80 6.05 7.04 -4.13
CA ALA A 80 6.08 7.94 -5.27
C ALA A 80 6.98 7.40 -6.39
N SER A 81 8.19 6.90 -6.06
CA SER A 81 9.12 6.30 -7.03
C SER A 81 8.52 5.06 -7.71
N THR A 82 7.87 4.18 -6.95
CA THR A 82 7.21 3.00 -7.51
C THR A 82 6.05 3.39 -8.42
N SER A 83 5.22 4.33 -7.99
CA SER A 83 4.07 4.81 -8.76
C SER A 83 4.48 5.48 -10.06
N VAL A 84 5.53 6.32 -10.04
CA VAL A 84 6.00 7.01 -11.26
C VAL A 84 6.61 6.03 -12.26
N LEU A 85 7.37 5.03 -11.81
CA LEU A 85 7.89 3.96 -12.67
C LEU A 85 6.75 3.18 -13.33
N GLY A 86 5.79 2.72 -12.53
CA GLY A 86 4.61 2.00 -13.02
C GLY A 86 3.83 2.78 -14.07
N ARG A 87 3.76 4.11 -13.93
CA ARG A 87 3.09 5.02 -14.85
C ARG A 87 3.87 5.19 -16.16
N CYS A 88 5.20 5.40 -16.12
CA CYS A 88 6.04 5.42 -17.32
C CYS A 88 5.91 4.12 -18.12
N LEU A 89 6.05 2.98 -17.46
CA LEU A 89 5.93 1.68 -18.10
C LEU A 89 4.54 1.44 -18.68
N GLY A 90 3.49 1.90 -17.99
CA GLY A 90 2.12 1.83 -18.48
C GLY A 90 1.84 2.69 -19.71
N MET A 91 2.57 3.79 -19.89
CA MET A 91 2.52 4.61 -21.14
C MET A 91 3.31 3.99 -22.29
N MET A 92 4.40 3.27 -21.99
CA MET A 92 5.27 2.65 -22.99
C MET A 92 4.73 1.33 -23.52
N ILE A 93 4.03 0.56 -22.67
CA ILE A 93 3.45 -0.72 -23.02
C ILE A 93 1.94 -0.64 -22.76
N PRO A 94 1.09 -0.98 -23.76
CA PRO A 94 -0.35 -0.94 -23.57
C PRO A 94 -0.79 -2.06 -22.60
N PHE A 95 -1.25 -1.66 -21.42
CA PHE A 95 -1.94 -2.54 -20.47
C PHE A 95 -3.43 -2.24 -20.50
N SER A 96 -4.24 -3.19 -20.05
CA SER A 96 -5.69 -3.00 -19.93
C SER A 96 -6.06 -1.85 -18.99
N LYS A 97 -5.20 -1.55 -18.02
CA LYS A 97 -5.35 -0.44 -17.06
C LYS A 97 -4.03 0.30 -16.87
N MET A 98 -4.12 1.64 -16.92
CA MET A 98 -2.94 2.51 -16.75
C MET A 98 -2.39 2.46 -15.33
N ALA A 99 -3.27 2.51 -14.31
CA ALA A 99 -2.86 2.41 -12.92
C ALA A 99 -2.20 1.06 -12.62
N SER A 100 -1.13 1.05 -11.83
CA SER A 100 -0.52 -0.18 -11.36
C SER A 100 -1.30 -0.76 -10.17
N PHE A 101 -1.02 -2.02 -9.85
CA PHE A 101 -1.59 -2.68 -8.67
C PHE A 101 -1.30 -1.87 -7.39
N GLU A 102 -0.06 -1.42 -7.23
CA GLU A 102 0.41 -0.66 -6.07
C GLU A 102 -0.30 0.71 -5.96
N GLU A 103 -0.49 1.41 -7.09
CA GLU A 103 -1.23 2.68 -7.10
C GLU A 103 -2.67 2.53 -6.61
N VAL A 104 -3.34 1.45 -7.02
CA VAL A 104 -4.73 1.18 -6.62
C VAL A 104 -4.80 0.75 -5.17
N GLN A 105 -3.88 -0.10 -4.72
CA GLN A 105 -3.80 -0.58 -3.34
C GLN A 105 -3.56 0.57 -2.37
N ASN A 106 -2.60 1.45 -2.67
CA ASN A 106 -2.30 2.62 -1.84
C ASN A 106 -3.52 3.53 -1.70
N ARG A 107 -4.25 3.80 -2.78
CA ARG A 107 -5.46 4.63 -2.76
C ARG A 107 -6.63 4.01 -1.99
N GLN A 108 -6.77 2.68 -2.02
CA GLN A 108 -7.80 2.00 -1.23
C GLN A 108 -7.53 2.12 0.27
N ASN A 109 -6.25 2.09 0.66
CA ASN A 109 -5.83 2.28 2.03
C ASN A 109 -5.94 3.75 2.50
N ASP A 110 -5.90 4.71 1.57
CA ASP A 110 -6.03 6.14 1.84
C ASP A 110 -7.49 6.64 1.92
N THR A 111 -8.46 5.83 1.54
CA THR A 111 -9.87 6.22 1.69
C THR A 111 -10.25 6.13 3.17
N PRO A 112 -10.46 7.27 3.87
CA PRO A 112 -11.00 7.22 5.23
C PRO A 112 -12.36 6.51 5.14
N ALA A 113 -12.57 5.49 5.94
CA ALA A 113 -13.91 4.98 6.15
C ALA A 113 -14.80 6.18 6.51
N VAL A 114 -15.75 6.52 5.64
CA VAL A 114 -16.73 7.58 5.92
C VAL A 114 -17.59 7.07 7.06
N ASN A 115 -17.13 7.30 8.27
CA ASN A 115 -17.88 7.03 9.48
C ASN A 115 -18.78 8.26 9.73
N THR A 116 -19.97 8.23 9.17
CA THR A 116 -21.04 9.19 9.48
C THR A 116 -21.58 8.91 10.89
N ASN A 117 -20.76 9.09 11.89
CA ASN A 117 -21.14 9.36 13.28
C ASN A 117 -19.88 9.30 14.16
N SER A 118 -19.25 10.44 14.40
CA SER A 118 -18.48 10.63 15.63
C SER A 118 -18.15 12.10 15.83
N GLN A 119 -18.83 12.66 16.77
CA GLN A 119 -18.42 13.94 17.38
C GLN A 119 -17.01 13.82 17.93
N SER A 120 -16.16 14.76 17.55
CA SER A 120 -14.79 14.92 17.98
C SER A 120 -14.64 14.94 19.50
N LYS A 121 -13.87 14.02 20.05
CA LYS A 121 -13.15 14.21 21.31
C LYS A 121 -11.66 14.31 20.99
N ILE A 122 -11.17 15.54 20.96
CA ILE A 122 -9.73 15.83 21.00
C ILE A 122 -9.24 15.34 22.36
N ARG A 123 -8.36 14.35 22.37
CA ARG A 123 -7.58 13.99 23.55
C ARG A 123 -6.14 14.41 23.29
N ASP A 124 -5.72 15.43 24.05
CA ASP A 124 -4.32 15.80 24.22
C ASP A 124 -3.50 14.57 24.60
N THR A 125 -2.58 14.19 23.76
CA THR A 125 -1.59 13.15 24.11
C THR A 125 -0.22 13.81 24.17
N GLN A 126 0.25 14.07 25.40
CA GLN A 126 1.63 14.45 25.66
C GLN A 126 2.59 13.40 25.10
N VAL A 127 3.50 13.84 24.23
CA VAL A 127 4.57 13.02 23.67
C VAL A 127 5.71 12.99 24.67
N GLY A 128 5.92 11.84 25.28
CA GLY A 128 7.13 11.54 26.05
C GLY A 128 8.27 11.09 25.13
N ILE A 129 9.49 11.54 25.45
CA ILE A 129 10.72 11.42 24.66
C ILE A 129 11.34 10.00 24.74
N ASP A 130 10.58 8.94 24.77
CA ASP A 130 11.12 7.59 24.75
C ASP A 130 10.51 6.78 23.60
N GLY A 131 11.32 6.63 22.54
CA GLY A 131 10.97 6.02 21.25
C GLY A 131 10.68 4.52 21.28
N ARG A 132 10.01 3.99 22.28
CA ARG A 132 9.49 2.62 22.32
C ARG A 132 8.12 2.58 22.97
N ARG A 133 7.07 2.78 22.16
CA ARG A 133 5.73 2.36 22.54
C ARG A 133 5.33 1.15 21.74
N ALA A 134 5.32 -0.01 22.40
CA ALA A 134 4.43 -1.09 22.00
C ALA A 134 3.01 -0.53 21.96
N ALA A 135 2.32 -0.61 20.82
CA ALA A 135 0.92 -0.25 20.73
C ALA A 135 0.17 -1.09 21.78
N LYS A 136 -0.41 -0.44 22.78
CA LYS A 136 -1.45 -1.06 23.61
C LYS A 136 -2.61 -1.32 22.65
N VAL A 137 -2.78 -2.58 22.31
CA VAL A 137 -3.99 -3.07 21.66
C VAL A 137 -5.12 -2.82 22.67
N ASP A 138 -6.04 -1.93 22.34
CA ASP A 138 -7.25 -1.73 23.14
C ASP A 138 -8.00 -3.06 23.14
N SER A 139 -8.19 -3.66 24.31
CA SER A 139 -8.82 -4.98 24.50
C SER A 139 -10.30 -5.02 24.08
N ASN A 140 -10.85 -3.93 23.55
CA ASN A 140 -12.24 -3.80 23.12
C ASN A 140 -12.43 -3.69 21.59
N GLU A 141 -11.37 -3.76 20.78
CA GLU A 141 -11.53 -3.84 19.34
C GLU A 141 -11.96 -5.26 18.95
N VAL A 142 -13.19 -5.38 18.49
CA VAL A 142 -13.76 -6.64 17.99
C VAL A 142 -13.39 -6.80 16.52
N TRP A 143 -12.33 -7.51 16.24
CA TRP A 143 -11.91 -7.84 14.89
C TRP A 143 -12.67 -9.06 14.36
N PRO A 144 -13.14 -9.06 13.10
CA PRO A 144 -13.75 -10.24 12.51
C PRO A 144 -12.72 -11.38 12.37
N VAL A 145 -13.21 -12.61 12.40
CA VAL A 145 -12.36 -13.79 12.18
C VAL A 145 -11.66 -13.73 10.81
N SER A 146 -10.37 -14.04 10.76
CA SER A 146 -9.59 -14.03 9.53
C SER A 146 -9.77 -15.34 8.74
N LYS A 147 -9.59 -15.26 7.41
CA LYS A 147 -9.61 -16.46 6.55
C LYS A 147 -8.57 -17.51 6.97
N LYS A 148 -7.40 -17.07 7.45
CA LYS A 148 -6.33 -17.94 7.93
C LYS A 148 -6.76 -18.70 9.18
N GLN A 149 -7.43 -18.05 10.13
CA GLN A 149 -7.94 -18.71 11.33
C GLN A 149 -9.06 -19.70 11.02
N LEU A 150 -9.93 -19.39 10.04
CA LEU A 150 -10.96 -20.34 9.60
C LEU A 150 -10.34 -21.60 8.97
N GLN A 151 -9.28 -21.43 8.19
CA GLN A 151 -8.55 -22.56 7.61
C GLN A 151 -7.87 -23.40 8.69
N GLU A 152 -7.19 -22.77 9.66
CA GLU A 152 -6.52 -23.44 10.78
C GLU A 152 -7.51 -24.21 11.67
N LEU A 153 -8.69 -23.64 11.95
CA LEU A 153 -9.77 -24.33 12.65
C LEU A 153 -10.26 -25.56 11.88
N SER A 154 -10.36 -25.47 10.56
CA SER A 154 -10.74 -26.60 9.70
C SER A 154 -9.68 -27.70 9.73
N GLU A 155 -8.40 -27.34 9.66
CA GLU A 155 -7.27 -28.28 9.72
C GLU A 155 -7.18 -28.97 11.08
N LEU A 156 -7.55 -28.29 12.17
CA LEU A 156 -7.65 -28.84 13.54
C LEU A 156 -8.93 -29.66 13.76
N GLY A 157 -9.80 -29.80 12.76
CA GLY A 157 -11.04 -30.58 12.85
C GLY A 157 -12.13 -29.93 13.71
N TYR A 158 -12.17 -28.59 13.80
CA TYR A 158 -13.18 -27.89 14.55
C TYR A 158 -14.55 -27.99 13.87
N GLY A 159 -15.50 -28.70 14.50
CA GLY A 159 -16.88 -28.89 14.01
C GLY A 159 -17.93 -28.00 14.68
N GLY A 160 -17.53 -26.97 15.41
CA GLY A 160 -18.45 -26.04 16.09
C GLY A 160 -18.94 -24.89 15.17
N ALA A 161 -19.73 -23.98 15.74
CA ALA A 161 -20.17 -22.77 15.04
C ALA A 161 -18.99 -21.88 14.68
N VAL A 162 -19.04 -21.23 13.50
CA VAL A 162 -17.98 -20.34 13.04
C VAL A 162 -17.84 -19.17 14.03
N PRO A 163 -16.65 -18.93 14.61
CA PRO A 163 -16.45 -17.84 15.55
C PRO A 163 -16.66 -16.49 14.87
N ALA A 164 -17.33 -15.57 15.56
CA ALA A 164 -17.64 -14.25 15.01
C ALA A 164 -16.43 -13.31 15.03
N THR A 165 -15.50 -13.53 15.98
CA THR A 165 -14.41 -12.61 16.24
C THR A 165 -13.04 -13.30 16.18
N TRP A 166 -12.00 -12.48 15.90
CA TRP A 166 -10.61 -12.92 15.90
C TRP A 166 -10.20 -13.53 17.25
N ASN A 167 -10.64 -12.93 18.35
CA ASN A 167 -10.30 -13.39 19.71
C ASN A 167 -10.94 -14.74 20.04
N GLU A 168 -12.19 -14.96 19.62
CA GLU A 168 -12.88 -16.26 19.79
C GLU A 168 -12.18 -17.35 18.98
N ALA A 169 -11.86 -17.08 17.71
CA ALA A 169 -11.13 -18.01 16.86
C ALA A 169 -9.78 -18.39 17.46
N LYS A 170 -9.01 -17.40 17.92
CA LYS A 170 -7.73 -17.62 18.58
C LYS A 170 -7.85 -18.48 19.82
N ALA A 171 -8.82 -18.21 20.69
CA ALA A 171 -9.03 -18.99 21.92
C ALA A 171 -9.38 -20.46 21.62
N ILE A 172 -10.09 -20.74 20.52
CA ILE A 172 -10.42 -22.10 20.09
C ILE A 172 -9.16 -22.80 19.54
N ILE A 173 -8.39 -22.13 18.68
CA ILE A 173 -7.13 -22.65 18.11
C ILE A 173 -6.14 -22.99 19.23
N ASP A 174 -5.92 -22.07 20.18
CA ASP A 174 -5.02 -22.28 21.31
C ASP A 174 -5.44 -23.45 22.22
N ARG A 175 -6.73 -23.75 22.29
CA ARG A 175 -7.27 -24.89 23.05
C ARG A 175 -7.08 -26.21 22.31
N MET A 176 -7.26 -26.22 21.01
CA MET A 176 -7.18 -27.42 20.18
C MET A 176 -5.73 -27.80 19.83
N GLY A 177 -4.84 -26.83 19.69
CA GLY A 177 -3.40 -27.06 19.40
C GLY A 177 -2.57 -27.54 20.60
N LYS A 178 -3.15 -27.60 21.80
CA LYS A 178 -2.48 -28.09 23.03
C LYS A 178 -2.72 -29.59 23.33
N LYS A 179 -3.22 -30.34 22.37
CA LYS A 179 -3.39 -31.81 22.52
C LYS A 179 -2.26 -32.59 21.89
#